data_34a5c5849d6be8c809fe805755aeba74
#
_entry.id   34a5c5849d6be8c809fe805755aeba74
#
_cell.length_a   1.000
_cell.length_b   1.000
_cell.length_c   1.000
_cell.angle_alpha   90.00
_cell.angle_beta   90.00
_cell.angle_gamma   90.00
#
_symmetry.space_group_name_H-M   'P 1'
#
loop_
_entity.id
_entity.type
_entity.pdbx_description
1 polymer ?
#
loop_
_entity_poly.entity_id
_entity_poly.type
_entity_poly.pdbx_seq_one_letter_code
_entity_poly.pdbx_strand_id
1 'polypeptide(L)'
;MPSIQKTSPINIAITGLQVESRRMKVIANNIANASTTSGPGGKPYRRQIVQLSTDPSGGVSVRGVTADNVTPLKKIYEPGNPEASEDGYIDMPNV
;
A
#
# COMPACT_ATOMS: atom_id res chain seq x y z
N MET A 1 6.69 -21.57 -27.76
CA MET A 1 5.63 -20.56 -27.73
C MET A 1 6.25 -19.19 -27.72
N PRO A 2 5.89 -18.34 -28.64
CA PRO A 2 6.44 -16.98 -28.60
C PRO A 2 5.98 -16.27 -27.35
N SER A 3 6.89 -15.56 -26.71
CA SER A 3 6.57 -14.69 -25.61
C SER A 3 5.77 -13.50 -26.09
N ILE A 4 4.94 -12.96 -25.20
CA ILE A 4 4.19 -11.75 -25.48
C ILE A 4 5.18 -10.59 -25.67
N GLN A 5 5.05 -9.89 -26.77
CA GLN A 5 5.89 -8.73 -27.09
C GLN A 5 5.41 -7.53 -26.26
N LYS A 6 6.23 -7.06 -25.33
CA LYS A 6 5.88 -5.90 -24.49
C LYS A 6 5.74 -4.60 -25.28
N THR A 7 6.33 -4.55 -26.51
CA THR A 7 6.22 -3.42 -27.42
C THR A 7 4.88 -3.35 -28.14
N SER A 8 4.09 -4.44 -28.12
CA SER A 8 2.76 -4.47 -28.75
C SER A 8 1.80 -3.58 -27.95
N PRO A 9 0.95 -2.75 -28.60
CA PRO A 9 -0.02 -1.91 -27.89
C PRO A 9 -0.95 -2.72 -26.97
N ILE A 10 -1.41 -3.90 -27.41
CA ILE A 10 -2.26 -4.76 -26.59
C ILE A 10 -1.49 -5.24 -25.36
N ASN A 11 -0.24 -5.64 -25.54
CA ASN A 11 0.56 -6.13 -24.41
C ASN A 11 0.91 -5.02 -23.42
N ILE A 12 1.17 -3.83 -23.91
CA ILE A 12 1.37 -2.65 -23.07
C ILE A 12 0.10 -2.38 -22.24
N ALA A 13 -1.07 -2.43 -22.87
CA ALA A 13 -2.33 -2.24 -22.18
C ALA A 13 -2.58 -3.32 -21.12
N ILE A 14 -2.24 -4.58 -21.41
CA ILE A 14 -2.35 -5.68 -20.45
C ILE A 14 -1.47 -5.43 -19.22
N THR A 15 -0.25 -4.94 -19.41
CA THR A 15 0.62 -4.62 -18.27
C THR A 15 0.01 -3.53 -17.39
N GLY A 16 -0.62 -2.53 -17.98
CA GLY A 16 -1.35 -1.49 -17.24
C GLY A 16 -2.50 -2.04 -16.44
N LEU A 17 -3.29 -2.96 -17.02
CA LEU A 17 -4.39 -3.61 -16.32
C LEU A 17 -3.90 -4.46 -15.15
N GLN A 18 -2.79 -5.15 -15.32
CA GLN A 18 -2.18 -5.95 -14.24
C GLN A 18 -1.74 -5.07 -13.09
N VAL A 19 -1.14 -3.92 -13.38
CA VAL A 19 -0.74 -2.94 -12.37
C VAL A 19 -1.96 -2.40 -11.63
N GLU A 20 -3.02 -2.03 -12.34
CA GLU A 20 -4.23 -1.51 -11.69
C GLU A 20 -4.93 -2.58 -10.84
N SER A 21 -4.93 -3.84 -11.27
CA SER A 21 -5.45 -4.94 -10.47
C SER A 21 -4.68 -5.08 -9.15
N ARG A 22 -3.36 -4.98 -9.20
CA ARG A 22 -2.52 -5.04 -8.00
C ARG A 22 -2.76 -3.85 -7.09
N ARG A 23 -2.88 -2.66 -7.69
CA ARG A 23 -3.17 -1.43 -6.94
C ARG A 23 -4.50 -1.52 -6.19
N MET A 24 -5.52 -2.06 -6.84
CA MET A 24 -6.83 -2.25 -6.21
C MET A 24 -6.75 -3.17 -4.99
N LYS A 25 -5.98 -4.24 -5.08
CA LYS A 25 -5.77 -5.16 -3.95
C LYS A 25 -5.07 -4.46 -2.78
N VAL A 26 -4.08 -3.63 -3.08
CA VAL A 26 -3.36 -2.87 -2.07
C VAL A 26 -4.27 -1.84 -1.40
N ILE A 27 -5.07 -1.13 -2.19
CA ILE A 27 -6.05 -0.17 -1.66
C ILE A 27 -7.06 -0.87 -0.75
N ALA A 28 -7.60 -2.01 -1.17
CA ALA A 28 -8.54 -2.78 -0.37
C ALA A 28 -7.92 -3.22 0.96
N ASN A 29 -6.66 -3.65 0.93
CA ASN A 29 -5.94 -4.04 2.14
C ASN A 29 -5.73 -2.84 3.07
N ASN A 30 -5.40 -1.68 2.52
CA ASN A 30 -5.26 -0.45 3.30
C ASN A 30 -6.58 -0.06 3.97
N ILE A 31 -7.68 -0.12 3.24
CA ILE A 31 -9.00 0.20 3.78
C ILE A 31 -9.37 -0.79 4.89
N ALA A 32 -9.15 -2.09 4.67
CA ALA A 32 -9.45 -3.12 5.65
C ALA A 32 -8.66 -2.93 6.95
N ASN A 33 -7.49 -2.32 6.88
CA ASN A 33 -6.60 -2.12 8.03
C ASN A 33 -6.55 -0.66 8.50
N ALA A 34 -7.49 0.18 8.06
CA ALA A 34 -7.46 1.61 8.38
C ALA A 34 -7.60 1.93 9.87
N SER A 35 -8.07 0.96 10.66
CA SER A 35 -8.20 1.09 12.12
C SER A 35 -7.35 0.09 12.90
N THR A 36 -6.43 -0.59 12.24
CA THR A 36 -5.60 -1.61 12.87
C THR A 36 -4.47 -0.94 13.64
N THR A 37 -4.62 -0.83 14.96
CA THR A 37 -3.64 -0.17 15.84
C THR A 37 -2.56 -1.12 16.35
N SER A 38 -2.80 -2.42 16.29
CA SER A 38 -1.89 -3.45 16.80
C SER A 38 -1.66 -4.50 15.73
N GLY A 39 -0.87 -4.14 14.74
CA GLY A 39 -0.50 -5.03 13.66
C GLY A 39 0.70 -5.91 14.02
N PRO A 40 1.36 -6.50 13.02
CA PRO A 40 2.56 -7.29 13.22
C PRO A 40 3.62 -6.52 14.02
N GLY A 41 4.18 -7.15 15.04
CA GLY A 41 5.15 -6.51 15.92
C GLY A 41 4.53 -5.55 16.94
N GLY A 42 3.21 -5.54 17.11
CA GLY A 42 2.52 -4.68 18.07
C GLY A 42 2.48 -3.20 17.67
N LYS A 43 2.74 -2.88 16.42
CA LYS A 43 2.73 -1.52 15.90
C LYS A 43 1.48 -1.28 15.06
N PRO A 44 1.04 0.00 14.92
CA PRO A 44 -0.06 0.31 14.02
C PRO A 44 0.26 -0.10 12.58
N TYR A 45 -0.79 -0.49 11.85
CA TYR A 45 -0.67 -0.75 10.43
C TYR A 45 -0.22 0.53 9.70
N ARG A 46 0.66 0.37 8.73
CA ARG A 46 1.06 1.46 7.86
C ARG A 46 0.55 1.21 6.45
N ARG A 47 0.08 2.29 5.83
CA ARG A 47 -0.40 2.24 4.45
C ARG A 47 0.63 1.58 3.54
N GLN A 48 0.17 0.64 2.73
CA GLN A 48 0.99 0.03 1.70
C GLN A 48 0.93 0.87 0.42
N ILE A 49 2.06 1.03 -0.23
CA ILE A 49 2.15 1.75 -1.50
C ILE A 49 2.76 0.84 -2.56
N VAL A 50 2.21 0.94 -3.77
CA VAL A 50 2.69 0.19 -4.92
C VAL A 50 3.79 1.00 -5.59
N GLN A 51 4.95 0.37 -5.78
CA GLN A 51 6.04 0.95 -6.55
C GLN A 51 6.05 0.37 -7.95
N LEU A 52 6.10 1.23 -8.94
CA LEU A 52 6.05 0.84 -10.33
C LEU A 52 7.43 0.94 -10.99
N SER A 53 7.61 0.14 -12.01
CA SER A 53 8.77 0.18 -12.87
C SER A 53 8.30 0.24 -14.31
N THR A 54 8.93 1.08 -15.11
CA THR A 54 8.65 1.15 -16.54
C THR A 54 9.64 0.29 -17.30
N ASP A 55 9.13 -0.37 -18.34
CA ASP A 55 9.96 -1.17 -19.24
C ASP A 55 10.42 -0.27 -20.40
N PRO A 56 11.71 -0.26 -20.79
CA PRO A 56 12.19 0.55 -21.90
C PRO A 56 11.50 0.25 -23.21
N SER A 57 10.97 -0.95 -23.40
CA SER A 57 10.24 -1.34 -24.60
C SER A 57 8.76 -0.98 -24.55
N GLY A 58 8.32 -0.27 -23.53
CA GLY A 58 6.93 0.04 -23.24
C GLY A 58 6.36 -0.90 -22.20
N GLY A 59 5.27 -0.51 -21.58
CA GLY A 59 4.66 -1.29 -20.52
C GLY A 59 5.16 -0.90 -19.14
N VAL A 60 4.48 -1.45 -18.13
CA VAL A 60 4.69 -1.12 -16.72
C VAL A 60 4.55 -2.39 -15.90
N SER A 61 5.26 -2.46 -14.78
CA SER A 61 5.15 -3.58 -13.84
C SER A 61 5.20 -3.09 -12.41
N VAL A 62 4.73 -3.90 -11.49
CA VAL A 62 4.87 -3.65 -10.06
C VAL A 62 6.27 -4.05 -9.64
N ARG A 63 7.08 -3.07 -9.23
CA ARG A 63 8.41 -3.32 -8.71
C ARG A 63 8.36 -3.91 -7.30
N GLY A 64 7.37 -3.48 -6.51
CA GLY A 64 7.18 -3.97 -5.16
C GLY A 64 6.05 -3.24 -4.47
N VAL A 65 5.71 -3.74 -3.29
CA VAL A 65 4.75 -3.12 -2.39
C VAL A 65 5.47 -2.89 -1.07
N THR A 66 5.50 -1.64 -0.62
CA THR A 66 6.23 -1.27 0.60
C THR A 66 5.34 -0.50 1.54
N ALA A 67 5.66 -0.57 2.84
CA ALA A 67 4.98 0.27 3.83
C ALA A 67 5.44 1.71 3.70
N ASP A 68 4.50 2.66 3.85
CA ASP A 68 4.80 4.08 3.89
C ASP A 68 5.29 4.45 5.30
N ASN A 69 6.61 4.56 5.45
CA ASN A 69 7.23 4.93 6.72
C ASN A 69 7.52 6.43 6.81
N VAL A 70 7.11 7.21 5.81
CA VAL A 70 7.38 8.65 5.73
C VAL A 70 6.19 9.45 6.22
N THR A 71 4.97 9.13 5.77
CA THR A 71 3.77 9.81 6.20
C THR A 71 3.50 9.51 7.68
N PRO A 72 3.33 10.55 8.53
CA PRO A 72 3.08 10.34 9.95
C PRO A 72 1.79 9.55 10.20
N LEU A 73 1.80 8.75 11.26
CA LEU A 73 0.60 8.11 11.76
C LEU A 73 -0.38 9.16 12.27
N LYS A 74 -1.68 8.87 12.16
CA LYS A 74 -2.71 9.74 12.72
C LYS A 74 -2.72 9.60 14.22
N LYS A 75 -2.92 10.71 14.93
CA LYS A 75 -3.03 10.71 16.38
C LYS A 75 -4.46 11.06 16.78
N ILE A 76 -5.03 10.23 17.64
CA ILE A 76 -6.39 10.41 18.13
C ILE A 76 -6.35 10.46 19.65
N TYR A 77 -7.07 11.43 20.24
CA TYR A 77 -7.13 11.59 21.68
C TYR A 77 -8.16 10.64 22.27
N GLU A 78 -7.68 9.62 22.96
CA GLU A 78 -8.50 8.62 23.65
C GLU A 78 -7.81 8.23 24.94
N PRO A 79 -7.84 9.09 26.00
CA PRO A 79 -7.07 8.85 27.23
C PRO A 79 -7.52 7.59 27.99
N GLY A 80 -8.76 7.14 27.78
CA GLY A 80 -9.26 5.91 28.39
C GLY A 80 -8.86 4.64 27.67
N ASN A 81 -8.18 4.74 26.52
CA ASN A 81 -7.77 3.58 25.75
C ASN A 81 -6.51 2.96 26.38
N PRO A 82 -6.48 1.61 26.60
CA PRO A 82 -5.29 0.96 27.12
C PRO A 82 -4.03 1.17 26.32
N GLU A 83 -4.16 1.47 25.01
CA GLU A 83 -3.04 1.73 24.11
C GLU A 83 -2.60 3.21 24.13
N ALA A 84 -3.29 4.08 24.88
CA ALA A 84 -2.98 5.50 24.90
C ALA A 84 -1.64 5.76 25.57
N SER A 85 -0.90 6.74 25.02
CA SER A 85 0.32 7.24 25.63
C SER A 85 0.00 8.06 26.90
N GLU A 86 1.04 8.51 27.62
CA GLU A 86 0.86 9.30 28.84
C GLU A 86 0.06 10.59 28.59
N ASP A 87 0.20 11.18 27.42
CA ASP A 87 -0.54 12.39 27.03
C ASP A 87 -1.93 12.09 26.47
N GLY A 88 -2.35 10.82 26.46
CA GLY A 88 -3.71 10.40 26.12
C GLY A 88 -3.98 10.16 24.65
N TYR A 89 -2.95 10.06 23.82
CA TYR A 89 -3.11 9.84 22.37
C TYR A 89 -2.79 8.39 21.98
N ILE A 90 -3.52 7.91 20.98
CA ILE A 90 -3.22 6.65 20.33
C ILE A 90 -2.74 6.91 18.90
N ASP A 91 -1.88 6.04 18.41
CA ASP A 91 -1.43 6.07 17.03
C ASP A 91 -2.36 5.22 16.17
N MET A 92 -2.85 5.80 15.10
CA MET A 92 -3.70 5.14 14.11
C MET A 92 -2.96 5.02 12.79
N PRO A 93 -3.36 4.06 11.93
CA PRO A 93 -2.73 3.92 10.61
C PRO A 93 -2.79 5.20 9.79
N ASN A 94 -1.77 5.41 8.98
CA ASN A 94 -1.66 6.55 8.07
C ASN A 94 -2.40 6.32 6.74
N VAL A 95 -3.46 5.59 6.79
CA VAL A 95 -4.30 5.30 5.62
C VAL A 95 -5.20 6.47 5.28
#